data_7293ceede049f68b8540b394df52f138
#
_entry.id   7293ceede049f68b8540b394df52f138
#
_cell.length_a   1.000
_cell.length_b   1.000
_cell.length_c   1.000
_cell.angle_alpha   90.00
_cell.angle_beta   90.00
_cell.angle_gamma   90.00
#
_symmetry.space_group_name_H-M   'P 1'
#
loop_
_entity.id
_entity.type
_entity.pdbx_description
1 polymer ?
#
loop_
_entity_poly.entity_id
_entity_poly.type
_entity_poly.pdbx_seq_one_letter_code
_entity_poly.pdbx_strand_id
1 'polypeptide(L)'
;MRMTPNAGGGSKRSRVLLVVTLALSMLIAACGEDEGGGGGEQETVTLSAVSFLPPNHPISEAAIPDWIETVERESGGSIKIDYRGGPEAIPTEDQFGAVVDGLVDIGFNVPTFYLNEVPTGNTMHLSPFTPGEERENGYFEYLDERHREGGAAYLGRWMSAMPFYLWSNSAISSLDELRGKRMRTSPTYQQIFDALQVKAVNILPPEVFTALERGVVDGFAFPLIGPRETGWLEVTEYLINAPFYNQNGAIVMNPDKLDELSDEQRQTLTDATSQFEDNVLVENFLELHRTEWEETTGLVDVVDLEPQQLDQFTELWYEEGWTALVELWKADQAAIDEAQELLDYDEFAGDPEKIRDIPCAAVGDEAADEPFCYPGK
;
A
#
# COMPACT_ATOMS: atom_id res chain seq x y z
N MET A 1 3.02 13.71 -70.43
CA MET A 1 2.25 14.80 -71.02
C MET A 1 2.38 15.94 -70.03
N ARG A 2 3.44 16.78 -70.14
CA ARG A 2 3.44 18.17 -70.65
C ARG A 2 2.20 18.92 -70.13
N MET A 3 2.26 20.06 -69.42
CA MET A 3 3.11 21.27 -69.56
C MET A 3 2.87 22.16 -68.33
N THR A 4 3.91 22.80 -67.88
CA THR A 4 4.02 24.09 -67.18
C THR A 4 3.66 25.25 -68.14
N PRO A 5 3.81 26.55 -67.82
CA PRO A 5 3.72 27.37 -66.60
C PRO A 5 2.99 28.73 -66.84
N ASN A 6 2.93 29.61 -65.86
CA ASN A 6 3.21 31.10 -66.05
C ASN A 6 2.87 31.85 -64.73
N ALA A 7 3.66 32.56 -64.09
CA ALA A 7 4.50 33.75 -64.29
C ALA A 7 3.75 35.10 -64.28
N GLY A 8 4.21 35.98 -63.41
CA GLY A 8 4.10 37.42 -63.50
C GLY A 8 3.34 38.08 -62.33
N GLY A 9 3.78 39.04 -61.54
CA GLY A 9 4.86 39.96 -61.69
C GLY A 9 4.51 41.28 -60.98
N GLY A 10 5.48 41.93 -60.37
CA GLY A 10 5.51 43.38 -60.19
C GLY A 10 5.18 43.93 -58.81
N SER A 11 6.16 44.18 -57.93
CA SER A 11 6.89 45.44 -57.72
C SER A 11 6.04 46.67 -57.33
N LYS A 12 6.25 47.17 -56.10
CA LYS A 12 6.78 48.54 -55.93
C LYS A 12 7.14 48.84 -54.45
N ARG A 13 8.30 49.39 -54.31
CA ARG A 13 8.93 49.98 -53.11
C ARG A 13 8.18 51.26 -52.71
N SER A 14 8.09 51.54 -51.40
CA SER A 14 8.24 52.93 -50.89
C SER A 14 8.78 52.95 -49.49
N ARG A 15 9.89 53.62 -49.33
CA ARG A 15 10.57 54.04 -48.10
C ARG A 15 9.94 55.37 -47.65
N VAL A 16 9.75 55.55 -46.32
CA VAL A 16 9.83 56.89 -45.63
C VAL A 16 9.94 56.50 -44.14
N LEU A 17 11.08 56.67 -43.53
CA LEU A 17 11.72 57.72 -42.78
C LEU A 17 11.04 58.12 -41.45
N LEU A 18 11.68 57.68 -40.39
CA LEU A 18 12.23 58.37 -39.19
C LEU A 18 11.46 59.58 -38.64
N VAL A 19 10.97 59.44 -37.36
CA VAL A 19 11.10 60.58 -36.40
C VAL A 19 11.32 60.02 -34.99
N VAL A 20 12.47 60.41 -34.42
CA VAL A 20 12.88 60.28 -33.02
C VAL A 20 12.19 61.41 -32.25
N THR A 21 11.52 61.07 -31.12
CA THR A 21 11.26 62.04 -30.06
C THR A 21 11.59 61.50 -28.71
N LEU A 22 12.67 61.98 -28.16
CA LEU A 22 13.18 61.86 -26.80
C LEU A 22 12.34 62.80 -25.93
N ALA A 23 11.69 62.28 -24.87
CA ALA A 23 11.21 63.15 -23.81
C ALA A 23 11.58 62.51 -22.45
N LEU A 24 12.54 63.19 -21.87
CA LEU A 24 13.08 63.07 -20.51
C LEU A 24 12.06 63.69 -19.54
N SER A 25 11.59 62.93 -18.52
CA SER A 25 10.94 63.55 -17.35
C SER A 25 11.23 62.76 -16.09
N MET A 26 12.05 63.30 -15.30
CA MET A 26 12.42 63.26 -13.89
C MET A 26 11.48 62.59 -12.89
N LEU A 27 12.10 61.78 -12.07
CA LEU A 27 12.03 61.60 -10.60
C LEU A 27 10.84 62.18 -9.83
N ILE A 28 10.12 61.24 -9.17
CA ILE A 28 9.64 61.49 -7.80
C ILE A 28 10.02 60.24 -6.96
N ALA A 29 10.97 60.44 -6.05
CA ALA A 29 11.26 59.55 -4.96
C ALA A 29 10.13 59.67 -3.93
N ALA A 30 9.42 58.58 -3.69
CA ALA A 30 8.62 58.41 -2.48
C ALA A 30 9.11 57.15 -1.80
N CYS A 31 9.82 57.32 -0.70
CA CYS A 31 10.07 56.27 0.28
C CYS A 31 8.73 55.80 0.83
N GLY A 32 8.38 54.56 0.53
CA GLY A 32 7.44 53.78 1.26
C GLY A 32 8.20 52.52 1.69
N GLU A 33 8.55 52.42 2.96
CA GLU A 33 8.89 51.17 3.59
C GLU A 33 7.65 50.32 3.57
N ASP A 34 7.53 49.45 2.56
CA ASP A 34 6.68 48.29 2.61
C ASP A 34 7.58 47.13 3.06
N GLU A 35 7.43 46.75 4.32
CA GLU A 35 7.80 45.44 4.80
C GLU A 35 6.90 44.41 4.09
N GLY A 36 7.20 44.17 2.82
CA GLY A 36 6.66 43.06 2.07
C GLY A 36 7.37 41.80 2.53
N GLY A 37 6.71 41.00 3.36
CA GLY A 37 7.14 39.66 3.65
C GLY A 37 7.44 38.92 2.34
N GLY A 38 8.69 38.52 2.17
CA GLY A 38 9.12 37.64 1.10
C GLY A 38 8.60 36.22 1.35
N GLY A 39 7.35 35.97 0.99
CA GLY A 39 6.92 34.64 0.65
C GLY A 39 7.50 34.37 -0.75
N GLY A 40 8.67 33.75 -0.83
CA GLY A 40 9.14 33.17 -2.08
C GLY A 40 8.06 32.22 -2.57
N GLU A 41 7.55 32.39 -3.79
CA GLU A 41 6.73 31.37 -4.43
C GLU A 41 7.56 30.09 -4.44
N GLN A 42 7.15 29.12 -3.63
CA GLN A 42 7.80 27.81 -3.58
C GLN A 42 7.57 27.15 -4.93
N GLU A 43 8.63 26.69 -5.58
CA GLU A 43 8.54 26.04 -6.89
C GLU A 43 7.65 24.79 -6.76
N THR A 44 6.62 24.70 -7.60
CA THR A 44 5.71 23.54 -7.59
C THR A 44 6.40 22.34 -8.22
N VAL A 45 6.44 21.24 -7.48
CA VAL A 45 6.94 19.94 -7.95
C VAL A 45 5.74 19.03 -8.25
N THR A 46 5.82 18.32 -9.36
CA THR A 46 4.84 17.26 -9.68
C THR A 46 5.53 15.91 -9.56
N LEU A 47 4.99 15.06 -8.70
CA LEU A 47 5.46 13.69 -8.45
C LEU A 47 4.51 12.70 -9.14
N SER A 48 5.06 11.81 -9.95
CA SER A 48 4.30 10.76 -10.61
C SER A 48 4.11 9.57 -9.67
N ALA A 49 2.92 8.95 -9.70
CA ALA A 49 2.59 7.83 -8.82
C ALA A 49 1.86 6.70 -9.55
N VAL A 50 2.08 5.45 -9.10
CA VAL A 50 1.35 4.25 -9.53
C VAL A 50 0.95 3.41 -8.33
N SER A 51 0.00 2.48 -8.51
CA SER A 51 -0.41 1.53 -7.46
C SER A 51 -0.45 0.09 -7.97
N PHE A 52 -0.31 -0.87 -7.04
CA PHE A 52 -0.38 -2.30 -7.41
C PHE A 52 -1.81 -2.78 -7.71
N LEU A 53 -2.82 -2.03 -7.27
CA LEU A 53 -4.23 -2.28 -7.58
C LEU A 53 -4.76 -1.24 -8.58
N PRO A 54 -5.76 -1.59 -9.39
CA PRO A 54 -6.43 -0.63 -10.26
C PRO A 54 -7.04 0.53 -9.48
N PRO A 55 -7.17 1.73 -10.07
CA PRO A 55 -7.74 2.90 -9.39
C PRO A 55 -9.17 2.70 -8.86
N ASN A 56 -9.96 1.87 -9.53
CA ASN A 56 -11.35 1.55 -9.15
C ASN A 56 -11.48 0.34 -8.21
N HIS A 57 -10.38 -0.14 -7.66
CA HIS A 57 -10.43 -1.16 -6.62
C HIS A 57 -10.81 -0.53 -5.28
N PRO A 58 -11.71 -1.12 -4.46
CA PRO A 58 -12.19 -0.51 -3.21
C PRO A 58 -11.05 -0.05 -2.27
N ILE A 59 -9.97 -0.84 -2.19
CA ILE A 59 -8.79 -0.47 -1.39
C ILE A 59 -8.10 0.79 -1.93
N SER A 60 -7.95 0.90 -3.27
CA SER A 60 -7.34 2.08 -3.89
C SER A 60 -8.21 3.33 -3.69
N GLU A 61 -9.53 3.18 -3.83
CA GLU A 61 -10.51 4.26 -3.63
C GLU A 61 -10.55 4.74 -2.18
N ALA A 62 -10.34 3.83 -1.23
CA ALA A 62 -10.37 4.14 0.20
C ALA A 62 -9.11 4.87 0.72
N ALA A 63 -8.02 4.90 -0.03
CA ALA A 63 -6.74 5.39 0.48
C ALA A 63 -6.05 6.43 -0.42
N ILE A 64 -5.88 6.13 -1.70
CA ILE A 64 -4.99 6.90 -2.57
C ILE A 64 -5.49 8.34 -2.82
N PRO A 65 -6.79 8.57 -3.12
CA PRO A 65 -7.30 9.93 -3.30
C PRO A 65 -7.11 10.81 -2.06
N ASP A 66 -7.36 10.27 -0.88
CA ASP A 66 -7.28 11.00 0.38
C ASP A 66 -5.82 11.32 0.78
N TRP A 67 -4.89 10.39 0.51
CA TRP A 67 -3.47 10.67 0.67
C TRP A 67 -3.01 11.80 -0.27
N ILE A 68 -3.41 11.75 -1.54
CA ILE A 68 -3.10 12.80 -2.53
C ILE A 68 -3.67 14.14 -2.08
N GLU A 69 -4.95 14.18 -1.68
CA GLU A 69 -5.58 15.41 -1.18
C GLU A 69 -4.86 15.96 0.04
N THR A 70 -4.46 15.09 0.97
CA THR A 70 -3.73 15.48 2.19
C THR A 70 -2.39 16.11 1.83
N VAL A 71 -1.58 15.47 0.98
CA VAL A 71 -0.28 15.99 0.55
C VAL A 71 -0.42 17.33 -0.19
N GLU A 72 -1.36 17.43 -1.14
CA GLU A 72 -1.58 18.64 -1.90
C GLU A 72 -2.10 19.82 -1.05
N ARG A 73 -2.96 19.53 -0.08
CA ARG A 73 -3.50 20.50 0.87
C ARG A 73 -2.42 21.01 1.82
N GLU A 74 -1.70 20.11 2.49
CA GLU A 74 -0.70 20.47 3.49
C GLU A 74 0.51 21.16 2.86
N SER A 75 0.85 20.83 1.60
CA SER A 75 1.90 21.53 0.87
C SER A 75 1.46 22.88 0.30
N GLY A 76 0.21 23.31 0.52
CA GLY A 76 -0.33 24.51 -0.12
C GLY A 76 -0.27 24.47 -1.65
N GLY A 77 -0.18 23.28 -2.24
CA GLY A 77 -0.07 23.03 -3.67
C GLY A 77 1.35 23.14 -4.23
N SER A 78 2.38 23.23 -3.38
CA SER A 78 3.78 23.18 -3.83
C SER A 78 4.22 21.76 -4.21
N ILE A 79 3.48 20.72 -3.75
CA ILE A 79 3.60 19.34 -4.21
C ILE A 79 2.29 18.98 -4.92
N LYS A 80 2.41 18.40 -6.12
CA LYS A 80 1.31 17.84 -6.90
C LYS A 80 1.58 16.38 -7.20
N ILE A 81 0.53 15.54 -7.20
CA ILE A 81 0.64 14.13 -7.50
C ILE A 81 -0.02 13.82 -8.85
N ASP A 82 0.77 13.31 -9.80
CA ASP A 82 0.31 12.78 -11.08
C ASP A 82 0.06 11.26 -10.95
N TYR A 83 -1.11 10.88 -10.44
CA TYR A 83 -1.47 9.48 -10.29
C TYR A 83 -1.82 8.85 -11.64
N ARG A 84 -0.96 7.97 -12.12
CA ARG A 84 -0.99 7.36 -13.46
C ARG A 84 -1.83 6.08 -13.55
N GLY A 85 -2.33 5.58 -12.42
CA GLY A 85 -3.15 4.38 -12.37
C GLY A 85 -2.45 3.18 -11.75
N GLY A 86 -2.96 1.99 -12.08
CA GLY A 86 -2.55 0.72 -11.50
C GLY A 86 -1.70 -0.16 -12.43
N PRO A 87 -1.96 -1.51 -12.41
CA PRO A 87 -1.22 -2.48 -13.22
C PRO A 87 -1.32 -2.26 -14.73
N GLU A 88 -2.32 -1.51 -15.17
CA GLU A 88 -2.49 -1.12 -16.57
C GLU A 88 -1.45 -0.08 -17.02
N ALA A 89 -0.89 0.70 -16.09
CA ALA A 89 0.17 1.66 -16.37
C ALA A 89 1.56 1.00 -16.28
N ILE A 90 1.82 0.27 -15.19
CA ILE A 90 3.04 -0.52 -14.96
C ILE A 90 2.63 -1.83 -14.29
N PRO A 91 3.00 -3.01 -14.83
CA PRO A 91 2.71 -4.29 -14.19
C PRO A 91 3.18 -4.32 -12.73
N THR A 92 2.38 -4.93 -11.84
CA THR A 92 2.62 -4.90 -10.38
C THR A 92 4.04 -5.32 -9.99
N GLU A 93 4.54 -6.39 -10.60
CA GLU A 93 5.88 -6.94 -10.36
C GLU A 93 7.02 -6.02 -10.81
N ASP A 94 6.76 -5.08 -11.72
CA ASP A 94 7.76 -4.15 -12.26
C ASP A 94 7.74 -2.79 -11.53
N GLN A 95 6.73 -2.51 -10.71
CA GLN A 95 6.52 -1.16 -10.13
C GLN A 95 7.63 -0.74 -9.17
N PHE A 96 8.09 -1.63 -8.29
CA PHE A 96 9.18 -1.30 -7.37
C PHE A 96 10.46 -0.95 -8.14
N GLY A 97 10.83 -1.77 -9.13
CA GLY A 97 11.95 -1.48 -10.02
C GLY A 97 11.78 -0.17 -10.78
N ALA A 98 10.56 0.16 -11.23
CA ALA A 98 10.25 1.42 -11.89
C ALA A 98 10.45 2.64 -10.97
N VAL A 99 10.16 2.51 -9.67
CA VAL A 99 10.46 3.54 -8.67
C VAL A 99 11.96 3.67 -8.47
N VAL A 100 12.68 2.56 -8.28
CA VAL A 100 14.14 2.55 -8.11
C VAL A 100 14.84 3.19 -9.31
N ASP A 101 14.41 2.88 -10.53
CA ASP A 101 14.97 3.40 -11.78
C ASP A 101 14.52 4.84 -12.12
N GLY A 102 13.62 5.45 -11.32
CA GLY A 102 13.09 6.79 -11.53
C GLY A 102 12.17 6.93 -12.75
N LEU A 103 11.56 5.83 -13.22
CA LEU A 103 10.53 5.87 -14.26
C LEU A 103 9.20 6.40 -13.73
N VAL A 104 8.97 6.23 -12.43
CA VAL A 104 7.89 6.80 -11.64
C VAL A 104 8.45 7.19 -10.28
N ASP A 105 7.93 8.28 -9.70
CA ASP A 105 8.51 8.82 -8.47
C ASP A 105 8.00 8.08 -7.22
N ILE A 106 6.73 7.67 -7.20
CA ILE A 106 6.06 7.06 -6.05
C ILE A 106 5.34 5.76 -6.45
N GLY A 107 5.45 4.74 -5.61
CA GLY A 107 4.70 3.49 -5.71
C GLY A 107 3.85 3.21 -4.47
N PHE A 108 2.54 3.04 -4.65
CA PHE A 108 1.65 2.46 -3.63
C PHE A 108 1.68 0.94 -3.78
N ASN A 109 2.57 0.30 -3.04
CA ASN A 109 2.88 -1.11 -3.25
C ASN A 109 2.73 -1.93 -1.96
N VAL A 110 3.01 -3.23 -2.03
CA VAL A 110 3.05 -4.16 -0.91
C VAL A 110 4.40 -4.87 -0.93
N PRO A 111 5.12 -4.98 0.19
CA PRO A 111 6.45 -5.62 0.26
C PRO A 111 6.52 -7.02 -0.36
N THR A 112 5.41 -7.74 -0.39
CA THR A 112 5.28 -9.04 -1.06
C THR A 112 5.71 -9.04 -2.52
N PHE A 113 5.51 -7.92 -3.25
CA PHE A 113 5.81 -7.84 -4.69
C PHE A 113 7.25 -7.44 -5.00
N TYR A 114 8.01 -7.01 -3.98
CA TYR A 114 9.46 -6.72 -4.09
C TYR A 114 10.26 -7.43 -2.99
N LEU A 115 9.84 -8.66 -2.71
CA LEU A 115 10.37 -9.52 -1.68
C LEU A 115 11.88 -9.84 -1.85
N ASN A 116 12.36 -9.88 -3.09
CA ASN A 116 13.77 -10.14 -3.38
C ASN A 116 14.65 -8.91 -3.13
N GLU A 117 14.09 -7.72 -3.27
CA GLU A 117 14.79 -6.44 -3.10
C GLU A 117 14.82 -6.02 -1.63
N VAL A 118 13.68 -6.18 -0.93
CA VAL A 118 13.52 -5.81 0.49
C VAL A 118 12.79 -6.93 1.25
N PRO A 119 13.43 -8.08 1.49
CA PRO A 119 12.77 -9.19 2.20
C PRO A 119 12.32 -8.80 3.61
N THR A 120 13.08 -7.94 4.30
CA THR A 120 12.77 -7.40 5.63
C THR A 120 11.55 -6.47 5.66
N GLY A 121 11.16 -5.87 4.53
CA GLY A 121 9.95 -5.06 4.43
C GLY A 121 8.67 -5.84 4.81
N ASN A 122 8.70 -7.17 4.69
CA ASN A 122 7.56 -8.01 5.04
C ASN A 122 7.37 -8.19 6.56
N THR A 123 8.31 -7.74 7.40
CA THR A 123 8.12 -7.69 8.87
C THR A 123 6.94 -6.81 9.27
N MET A 124 6.59 -5.80 8.44
CA MET A 124 5.42 -4.95 8.68
C MET A 124 4.09 -5.71 8.76
N HIS A 125 4.02 -6.92 8.19
CA HIS A 125 2.83 -7.76 8.25
C HIS A 125 2.66 -8.49 9.59
N LEU A 126 3.67 -8.42 10.45
CA LEU A 126 3.73 -9.03 11.78
C LEU A 126 3.76 -7.97 12.91
N SER A 127 3.67 -6.70 12.55
CA SER A 127 3.70 -5.59 13.51
C SER A 127 2.42 -5.55 14.35
N PRO A 128 2.55 -5.47 15.68
CA PRO A 128 1.43 -5.29 16.61
C PRO A 128 1.06 -3.83 16.83
N PHE A 129 1.70 -2.88 16.12
CA PHE A 129 1.61 -1.45 16.36
C PHE A 129 0.87 -0.70 15.28
N THR A 130 0.29 0.42 15.66
CA THR A 130 -0.21 1.44 14.73
C THR A 130 0.96 2.13 14.02
N PRO A 131 0.75 2.75 12.86
CA PRO A 131 1.80 3.53 12.18
C PRO A 131 2.40 4.65 13.05
N GLY A 132 1.59 5.28 13.92
CA GLY A 132 2.07 6.29 14.88
C GLY A 132 3.03 5.71 15.90
N GLU A 133 2.68 4.58 16.53
CA GLU A 133 3.55 3.87 17.49
C GLU A 133 4.85 3.38 16.83
N GLU A 134 4.81 2.94 15.57
CA GLU A 134 6.00 2.56 14.81
C GLU A 134 6.97 3.71 14.55
N ARG A 135 6.45 4.94 14.43
CA ARG A 135 7.28 6.15 14.35
C ARG A 135 7.88 6.51 15.71
N GLU A 136 7.19 6.22 16.81
CA GLU A 136 7.66 6.50 18.15
C GLU A 136 8.72 5.49 18.64
N ASN A 137 8.61 4.22 18.25
CA ASN A 137 9.51 3.15 18.71
C ASN A 137 10.74 2.93 17.80
N GLY A 138 10.84 3.62 16.65
CA GLY A 138 11.97 3.54 15.71
C GLY A 138 11.79 2.51 14.59
N TYR A 139 10.65 1.81 14.53
CA TYR A 139 10.40 0.82 13.49
C TYR A 139 10.18 1.47 12.10
N PHE A 140 9.66 2.70 12.06
CA PHE A 140 9.56 3.46 10.81
C PHE A 140 10.95 3.71 10.20
N GLU A 141 11.92 4.15 11.01
CA GLU A 141 13.30 4.39 10.59
C GLU A 141 13.97 3.08 10.13
N TYR A 142 13.70 1.97 10.82
CA TYR A 142 14.14 0.64 10.40
C TYR A 142 13.60 0.30 9.01
N LEU A 143 12.31 0.50 8.75
CA LEU A 143 11.71 0.23 7.43
C LEU A 143 12.31 1.13 6.35
N ASP A 144 12.53 2.43 6.61
CA ASP A 144 13.16 3.34 5.63
C ASP A 144 14.59 2.90 5.33
N GLU A 145 15.39 2.54 6.35
CA GLU A 145 16.76 2.04 6.13
C GLU A 145 16.77 0.78 5.26
N ARG A 146 15.89 -0.19 5.55
CA ARG A 146 15.83 -1.44 4.76
C ARG A 146 15.35 -1.19 3.33
N HIS A 147 14.39 -0.28 3.12
CA HIS A 147 13.94 0.09 1.77
C HIS A 147 15.02 0.85 1.00
N ARG A 148 15.79 1.73 1.65
CA ARG A 148 16.93 2.43 1.03
C ARG A 148 18.03 1.46 0.59
N GLU A 149 18.29 0.40 1.34
CA GLU A 149 19.18 -0.68 0.90
C GLU A 149 18.67 -1.37 -0.36
N GLY A 150 17.34 -1.49 -0.52
CA GLY A 150 16.67 -1.97 -1.73
C GLY A 150 16.56 -0.94 -2.85
N GLY A 151 16.99 0.30 -2.63
CA GLY A 151 17.02 1.37 -3.63
C GLY A 151 15.82 2.32 -3.62
N ALA A 152 14.89 2.26 -2.66
CA ALA A 152 13.76 3.15 -2.52
C ALA A 152 13.69 3.76 -1.11
N ALA A 153 13.12 4.95 -0.95
CA ALA A 153 12.77 5.52 0.34
C ALA A 153 11.38 5.03 0.76
N TYR A 154 11.18 4.76 2.05
CA TYR A 154 9.89 4.45 2.64
C TYR A 154 9.26 5.71 3.22
N LEU A 155 8.04 6.04 2.80
CA LEU A 155 7.34 7.24 3.27
C LEU A 155 6.30 6.94 4.35
N GLY A 156 5.77 5.72 4.39
CA GLY A 156 4.71 5.31 5.30
C GLY A 156 3.79 4.25 4.68
N ARG A 157 2.62 4.07 5.29
CA ARG A 157 1.61 3.11 4.84
C ARG A 157 0.48 3.78 4.07
N TRP A 158 -0.03 3.11 3.06
CA TRP A 158 -1.25 3.52 2.35
C TRP A 158 -2.39 2.51 2.51
N MET A 159 -2.08 1.33 3.03
CA MET A 159 -3.00 0.25 3.31
C MET A 159 -2.58 -0.42 4.61
N SER A 160 -3.51 -0.62 5.53
CA SER A 160 -3.27 -1.26 6.82
C SER A 160 -4.48 -2.07 7.27
N ALA A 161 -4.28 -2.91 8.28
CA ALA A 161 -5.34 -3.73 8.86
C ALA A 161 -6.11 -4.55 7.82
N MET A 162 -5.36 -5.29 6.99
CA MET A 162 -5.91 -6.18 5.97
C MET A 162 -5.69 -7.64 6.37
N PRO A 163 -6.41 -8.14 7.40
CA PRO A 163 -6.30 -9.52 7.83
C PRO A 163 -6.73 -10.47 6.73
N PHE A 164 -6.03 -11.59 6.63
CA PHE A 164 -6.42 -12.70 5.78
C PHE A 164 -7.35 -13.64 6.52
N TYR A 165 -8.22 -14.30 5.77
CA TYR A 165 -9.12 -15.34 6.24
C TYR A 165 -8.97 -16.59 5.39
N LEU A 166 -9.39 -17.71 5.93
CA LEU A 166 -9.57 -18.96 5.20
C LEU A 166 -11.00 -19.02 4.65
N TRP A 167 -11.12 -19.33 3.36
CA TRP A 167 -12.38 -19.47 2.64
C TRP A 167 -12.47 -20.88 2.10
N SER A 168 -13.63 -21.53 2.19
CA SER A 168 -13.76 -22.94 1.84
C SER A 168 -15.15 -23.29 1.30
N ASN A 169 -15.20 -24.36 0.50
CA ASN A 169 -16.44 -25.00 0.04
C ASN A 169 -16.97 -26.05 1.02
N SER A 170 -16.42 -26.11 2.22
CA SER A 170 -16.91 -26.97 3.31
C SER A 170 -16.62 -26.30 4.65
N ALA A 171 -17.51 -26.46 5.61
CA ALA A 171 -17.30 -26.00 6.97
C ALA A 171 -15.98 -26.58 7.53
N ILE A 172 -15.19 -25.74 8.18
CA ILE A 172 -13.92 -26.10 8.82
C ILE A 172 -13.98 -25.53 10.24
N SER A 173 -14.15 -26.39 11.23
CA SER A 173 -14.23 -26.02 12.64
C SER A 173 -12.98 -26.45 13.44
N SER A 174 -12.07 -27.17 12.81
CA SER A 174 -10.80 -27.59 13.39
C SER A 174 -9.66 -27.58 12.36
N LEU A 175 -8.43 -27.39 12.82
CA LEU A 175 -7.24 -27.39 11.97
C LEU A 175 -6.99 -28.75 11.30
N ASP A 176 -7.42 -29.86 11.94
CA ASP A 176 -7.29 -31.20 11.36
C ASP A 176 -8.13 -31.35 10.07
N GLU A 177 -9.24 -30.63 9.93
CA GLU A 177 -10.08 -30.64 8.74
C GLU A 177 -9.45 -29.94 7.53
N LEU A 178 -8.45 -29.07 7.75
CA LEU A 178 -7.63 -28.47 6.70
C LEU A 178 -6.66 -29.47 6.06
N ARG A 179 -6.25 -30.49 6.81
CA ARG A 179 -5.23 -31.44 6.37
C ARG A 179 -5.62 -32.14 5.06
N GLY A 180 -4.74 -31.97 4.07
CA GLY A 180 -4.91 -32.56 2.74
C GLY A 180 -5.93 -31.86 1.84
N LYS A 181 -6.63 -30.81 2.29
CA LYS A 181 -7.40 -29.93 1.41
C LYS A 181 -6.49 -29.20 0.44
N ARG A 182 -6.98 -28.93 -0.73
CA ARG A 182 -6.28 -28.14 -1.76
C ARG A 182 -6.69 -26.69 -1.59
N MET A 183 -5.78 -25.84 -1.13
CA MET A 183 -6.07 -24.43 -0.91
C MET A 183 -5.22 -23.57 -1.82
N ARG A 184 -5.83 -22.56 -2.43
CA ARG A 184 -5.07 -21.53 -3.15
C ARG A 184 -4.20 -20.77 -2.16
N THR A 185 -2.96 -20.56 -2.52
CA THR A 185 -1.97 -19.84 -1.73
C THR A 185 -1.27 -18.76 -2.54
N SER A 186 -0.50 -17.93 -1.85
CA SER A 186 0.57 -17.12 -2.40
C SER A 186 1.88 -17.44 -1.68
N PRO A 187 3.05 -17.06 -2.22
CA PRO A 187 4.32 -17.34 -1.58
C PRO A 187 4.44 -16.84 -0.14
N THR A 188 3.78 -15.75 0.20
CA THR A 188 3.91 -15.06 1.49
C THR A 188 3.36 -15.80 2.71
N TYR A 189 2.43 -16.72 2.52
CA TYR A 189 1.86 -17.51 3.63
C TYR A 189 1.82 -19.02 3.32
N GLN A 190 2.56 -19.46 2.32
CA GLN A 190 2.63 -20.88 1.97
C GLN A 190 3.14 -21.75 3.12
N GLN A 191 4.11 -21.28 3.89
CA GLN A 191 4.67 -21.99 5.04
C GLN A 191 3.60 -22.33 6.10
N ILE A 192 2.62 -21.43 6.29
CA ILE A 192 1.48 -21.69 7.20
C ILE A 192 0.69 -22.91 6.70
N PHE A 193 0.43 -22.97 5.41
CA PHE A 193 -0.27 -24.12 4.80
C PHE A 193 0.55 -25.39 4.83
N ASP A 194 1.86 -25.31 4.65
CA ASP A 194 2.76 -26.46 4.75
C ASP A 194 2.77 -27.02 6.18
N ALA A 195 2.82 -26.17 7.21
CA ALA A 195 2.73 -26.56 8.61
C ALA A 195 1.38 -27.22 8.96
N LEU A 196 0.28 -26.72 8.36
CA LEU A 196 -1.07 -27.31 8.49
C LEU A 196 -1.28 -28.56 7.61
N GLN A 197 -0.28 -28.98 6.85
CA GLN A 197 -0.36 -30.08 5.89
C GLN A 197 -1.48 -29.90 4.83
N VAL A 198 -1.74 -28.66 4.48
CA VAL A 198 -2.61 -28.27 3.37
C VAL A 198 -1.88 -28.50 2.06
N LYS A 199 -2.57 -28.92 1.02
CA LYS A 199 -2.02 -28.99 -0.34
C LYS A 199 -2.10 -27.60 -0.96
N ALA A 200 -1.06 -26.80 -0.75
CA ALA A 200 -0.96 -25.45 -1.30
C ALA A 200 -0.87 -25.48 -2.83
N VAL A 201 -1.70 -24.68 -3.50
CA VAL A 201 -1.72 -24.52 -4.96
C VAL A 201 -1.55 -23.04 -5.27
N ASN A 202 -0.42 -22.67 -5.85
CA ASN A 202 -0.17 -21.28 -6.24
C ASN A 202 -1.00 -20.94 -7.50
N ILE A 203 -1.97 -20.05 -7.35
CA ILE A 203 -2.89 -19.61 -8.42
C ILE A 203 -2.99 -18.09 -8.35
N LEU A 204 -2.83 -17.44 -9.51
CA LEU A 204 -2.99 -16.00 -9.62
C LEU A 204 -4.47 -15.58 -9.45
N PRO A 205 -4.74 -14.40 -8.88
CA PRO A 205 -6.11 -13.96 -8.59
C PRO A 205 -7.11 -14.07 -9.76
N PRO A 206 -6.78 -13.75 -11.03
CA PRO A 206 -7.72 -13.89 -12.14
C PRO A 206 -8.18 -15.32 -12.44
N GLU A 207 -7.44 -16.33 -11.96
CA GLU A 207 -7.72 -17.76 -12.21
C GLU A 207 -8.48 -18.43 -11.06
N VAL A 208 -8.62 -17.77 -9.91
CA VAL A 208 -9.17 -18.36 -8.67
C VAL A 208 -10.62 -18.78 -8.83
N PHE A 209 -11.48 -17.93 -9.42
CA PHE A 209 -12.87 -18.26 -9.67
C PHE A 209 -13.00 -19.59 -10.45
N THR A 210 -12.28 -19.70 -11.55
CA THR A 210 -12.32 -20.91 -12.39
C THR A 210 -11.76 -22.13 -11.67
N ALA A 211 -10.74 -21.95 -10.84
CA ALA A 211 -10.15 -23.05 -10.07
C ALA A 211 -11.10 -23.58 -9.00
N LEU A 212 -11.84 -22.71 -8.32
CA LEU A 212 -12.90 -23.05 -7.36
C LEU A 212 -14.07 -23.76 -8.08
N GLU A 213 -14.62 -23.16 -9.14
CA GLU A 213 -15.75 -23.70 -9.91
C GLU A 213 -15.47 -25.13 -10.42
N ARG A 214 -14.22 -25.38 -10.86
CA ARG A 214 -13.80 -26.70 -11.38
C ARG A 214 -13.33 -27.66 -10.29
N GLY A 215 -13.32 -27.24 -9.03
CA GLY A 215 -12.83 -28.05 -7.93
C GLY A 215 -11.33 -28.38 -8.04
N VAL A 216 -10.51 -27.50 -8.64
CA VAL A 216 -9.05 -27.61 -8.61
C VAL A 216 -8.54 -27.32 -7.21
N VAL A 217 -9.16 -26.35 -6.54
CA VAL A 217 -8.97 -26.05 -5.12
C VAL A 217 -10.28 -26.16 -4.36
N ASP A 218 -10.19 -26.46 -3.07
CA ASP A 218 -11.31 -26.62 -2.13
C ASP A 218 -11.57 -25.32 -1.36
N GLY A 219 -10.69 -24.31 -1.51
CA GLY A 219 -10.75 -23.03 -0.87
C GLY A 219 -9.51 -22.16 -1.15
N PHE A 220 -9.40 -21.07 -0.43
CA PHE A 220 -8.31 -20.12 -0.57
C PHE A 220 -8.07 -19.35 0.73
N ALA A 221 -6.92 -18.65 0.82
CA ALA A 221 -6.72 -17.58 1.80
C ALA A 221 -6.68 -16.25 1.07
N PHE A 222 -7.39 -15.27 1.62
CA PHE A 222 -7.48 -13.92 1.07
C PHE A 222 -8.05 -12.95 2.12
N PRO A 223 -7.79 -11.62 2.01
CA PRO A 223 -8.49 -10.64 2.84
C PRO A 223 -10.01 -10.72 2.70
N LEU A 224 -10.70 -10.06 3.59
CA LEU A 224 -12.15 -9.91 3.53
C LEU A 224 -12.57 -9.15 2.25
N ILE A 225 -11.82 -8.10 1.93
CA ILE A 225 -12.07 -7.24 0.76
C ILE A 225 -11.49 -7.88 -0.50
N GLY A 226 -12.31 -8.04 -1.54
CA GLY A 226 -11.92 -8.54 -2.85
C GLY A 226 -12.65 -9.81 -3.32
N PRO A 227 -12.92 -10.83 -2.51
CA PRO A 227 -13.62 -12.04 -2.95
C PRO A 227 -15.03 -11.78 -3.51
N ARG A 228 -15.76 -10.82 -2.97
CA ARG A 228 -17.09 -10.44 -3.43
C ARG A 228 -17.04 -9.77 -4.81
N GLU A 229 -16.20 -8.76 -4.98
CA GLU A 229 -16.04 -8.02 -6.25
C GLU A 229 -15.51 -8.90 -7.38
N THR A 230 -14.71 -9.90 -7.05
CA THR A 230 -14.16 -10.85 -8.02
C THR A 230 -15.10 -12.03 -8.32
N GLY A 231 -16.28 -12.07 -7.68
CA GLY A 231 -17.27 -13.13 -7.84
C GLY A 231 -16.90 -14.45 -7.16
N TRP A 232 -15.82 -14.52 -6.37
CA TRP A 232 -15.38 -15.77 -5.75
C TRP A 232 -16.40 -16.32 -4.74
N LEU A 233 -17.21 -15.42 -4.14
CA LEU A 233 -18.28 -15.83 -3.22
C LEU A 233 -19.46 -16.53 -3.91
N GLU A 234 -19.57 -16.47 -5.24
CA GLU A 234 -20.58 -17.27 -5.98
C GLU A 234 -20.25 -18.79 -5.98
N VAL A 235 -18.99 -19.11 -5.70
CA VAL A 235 -18.44 -20.49 -5.71
C VAL A 235 -17.75 -20.87 -4.39
N THR A 236 -18.06 -20.13 -3.30
CA THR A 236 -17.54 -20.35 -1.95
C THR A 236 -18.71 -20.35 -0.97
N GLU A 237 -18.69 -21.25 0.00
CA GLU A 237 -19.81 -21.43 0.95
C GLU A 237 -19.49 -20.94 2.36
N TYR A 238 -18.20 -20.94 2.76
CA TYR A 238 -17.82 -20.71 4.16
C TYR A 238 -16.65 -19.73 4.27
N LEU A 239 -16.77 -18.81 5.24
CA LEU A 239 -15.71 -17.99 5.79
C LEU A 239 -15.30 -18.57 7.15
N ILE A 240 -14.06 -18.96 7.32
CA ILE A 240 -13.51 -19.37 8.61
C ILE A 240 -13.03 -18.11 9.33
N ASN A 241 -13.72 -17.77 10.41
CA ASN A 241 -13.45 -16.56 11.20
C ASN A 241 -12.23 -16.77 12.11
N ALA A 242 -11.07 -16.81 11.50
CA ALA A 242 -9.77 -16.91 12.12
C ALA A 242 -8.82 -15.98 11.37
N PRO A 243 -8.87 -14.66 11.64
CA PRO A 243 -8.01 -13.68 10.98
C PRO A 243 -6.55 -13.99 11.28
N PHE A 244 -5.73 -13.85 10.25
CA PHE A 244 -4.28 -14.06 10.35
C PHE A 244 -3.57 -13.16 9.36
N TYR A 245 -2.26 -12.99 9.52
CA TYR A 245 -1.43 -12.27 8.57
C TYR A 245 -2.02 -10.91 8.18
N ASN A 246 -1.47 -9.84 8.73
CA ASN A 246 -1.93 -8.49 8.44
C ASN A 246 -1.22 -7.94 7.20
N GLN A 247 -1.87 -7.88 6.04
CA GLN A 247 -1.26 -7.26 4.87
C GLN A 247 -1.25 -5.73 4.99
N ASN A 248 -0.06 -5.15 4.96
CA ASN A 248 0.15 -3.71 4.97
C ASN A 248 0.77 -3.24 3.65
N GLY A 249 0.39 -2.05 3.20
CA GLY A 249 0.92 -1.44 1.99
C GLY A 249 1.91 -0.34 2.30
N ALA A 250 3.01 -0.31 1.57
CA ALA A 250 4.06 0.68 1.67
C ALA A 250 3.93 1.75 0.59
N ILE A 251 4.12 3.01 0.96
CA ILE A 251 4.38 4.11 0.05
C ILE A 251 5.89 4.18 -0.12
N VAL A 252 6.37 3.84 -1.30
CA VAL A 252 7.80 3.89 -1.63
C VAL A 252 8.08 4.99 -2.63
N MET A 253 9.22 5.66 -2.51
CA MET A 253 9.59 6.78 -3.37
C MET A 253 11.02 6.64 -3.88
N ASN A 254 11.28 7.13 -5.09
CA ASN A 254 12.62 7.26 -5.62
C ASN A 254 13.45 8.20 -4.73
N PRO A 255 14.62 7.75 -4.18
CA PRO A 255 15.39 8.55 -3.24
C PRO A 255 16.02 9.81 -3.88
N ASP A 256 16.45 9.74 -5.13
CA ASP A 256 17.02 10.91 -5.82
C ASP A 256 15.93 11.98 -5.99
N LYS A 257 14.69 11.54 -6.29
CA LYS A 257 13.56 12.47 -6.41
C LYS A 257 13.14 13.09 -5.08
N LEU A 258 13.20 12.31 -3.99
CA LEU A 258 13.00 12.82 -2.64
C LEU A 258 14.08 13.86 -2.26
N ASP A 259 15.34 13.63 -2.66
CA ASP A 259 16.45 14.53 -2.39
C ASP A 259 16.40 15.83 -3.23
N GLU A 260 15.72 15.83 -4.38
CA GLU A 260 15.44 17.03 -5.19
C GLU A 260 14.43 18.00 -4.53
N LEU A 261 13.59 17.50 -3.61
CA LEU A 261 12.65 18.34 -2.89
C LEU A 261 13.37 19.31 -1.95
N SER A 262 12.81 20.49 -1.74
CA SER A 262 13.29 21.38 -0.68
C SER A 262 13.09 20.73 0.69
N ASP A 263 13.84 21.20 1.71
CA ASP A 263 13.70 20.71 3.08
C ASP A 263 12.27 20.87 3.60
N GLU A 264 11.59 21.97 3.24
CA GLU A 264 10.20 22.23 3.59
C GLU A 264 9.25 21.24 2.89
N GLN A 265 9.45 20.98 1.60
CA GLN A 265 8.63 20.01 0.86
C GLN A 265 8.81 18.59 1.39
N ARG A 266 10.05 18.17 1.69
CA ARG A 266 10.31 16.87 2.32
C ARG A 266 9.60 16.72 3.65
N GLN A 267 9.75 17.72 4.51
CA GLN A 267 9.09 17.70 5.82
C GLN A 267 7.57 17.64 5.67
N THR A 268 7.01 18.48 4.78
CA THR A 268 5.56 18.50 4.51
C THR A 268 5.07 17.15 3.99
N LEU A 269 5.79 16.50 3.09
CA LEU A 269 5.43 15.17 2.56
C LEU A 269 5.41 14.13 3.68
N THR A 270 6.40 14.16 4.57
CA THR A 270 6.48 13.25 5.73
C THR A 270 5.33 13.51 6.70
N ASP A 271 5.10 14.77 7.08
CA ASP A 271 4.07 15.15 8.04
C ASP A 271 2.65 14.85 7.49
N ALA A 272 2.42 15.13 6.20
CA ALA A 272 1.16 14.83 5.54
C ALA A 272 0.89 13.31 5.46
N THR A 273 1.92 12.51 5.23
CA THR A 273 1.78 11.05 5.22
C THR A 273 1.46 10.53 6.63
N SER A 274 2.17 11.01 7.68
CA SER A 274 1.84 10.65 9.07
C SER A 274 0.41 11.05 9.44
N GLN A 275 -0.01 12.27 9.09
CA GLN A 275 -1.37 12.73 9.34
C GLN A 275 -2.42 11.87 8.62
N PHE A 276 -2.13 11.44 7.39
CA PHE A 276 -2.99 10.53 6.66
C PHE A 276 -3.09 9.17 7.36
N GLU A 277 -1.96 8.59 7.79
CA GLU A 277 -1.92 7.31 8.49
C GLU A 277 -2.74 7.34 9.78
N ASP A 278 -2.60 8.40 10.60
CA ASP A 278 -3.19 8.47 11.92
C ASP A 278 -4.70 8.78 11.89
N ASN A 279 -5.19 9.51 10.89
CA ASN A 279 -6.55 10.04 10.92
C ASN A 279 -7.46 9.50 9.81
N VAL A 280 -6.91 9.27 8.62
CA VAL A 280 -7.72 8.97 7.43
C VAL A 280 -7.68 7.48 7.11
N LEU A 281 -6.48 6.90 7.12
CA LEU A 281 -6.28 5.50 6.77
C LEU A 281 -7.05 4.58 7.70
N VAL A 282 -6.99 4.83 9.02
CA VAL A 282 -7.69 4.05 10.04
C VAL A 282 -9.20 4.08 9.83
N GLU A 283 -9.80 5.28 9.73
CA GLU A 283 -11.24 5.45 9.58
C GLU A 283 -11.75 4.79 8.29
N ASN A 284 -11.08 5.05 7.16
CA ASN A 284 -11.49 4.53 5.86
C ASN A 284 -11.44 3.00 5.80
N PHE A 285 -10.40 2.38 6.38
CA PHE A 285 -10.29 0.93 6.37
C PHE A 285 -11.24 0.25 7.32
N LEU A 286 -11.54 0.84 8.48
CA LEU A 286 -12.58 0.33 9.37
C LEU A 286 -13.96 0.34 8.70
N GLU A 287 -14.34 1.46 8.08
CA GLU A 287 -15.63 1.57 7.38
C GLU A 287 -15.73 0.59 6.21
N LEU A 288 -14.64 0.44 5.44
CA LEU A 288 -14.57 -0.52 4.35
C LEU A 288 -14.76 -1.96 4.85
N HIS A 289 -14.08 -2.33 5.96
CA HIS A 289 -14.21 -3.66 6.54
C HIS A 289 -15.61 -3.91 7.14
N ARG A 290 -16.22 -2.92 7.80
CA ARG A 290 -17.59 -3.03 8.31
C ARG A 290 -18.58 -3.34 7.19
N THR A 291 -18.46 -2.57 6.11
CA THR A 291 -19.31 -2.77 4.92
C THR A 291 -19.11 -4.15 4.31
N GLU A 292 -17.86 -4.56 4.09
CA GLU A 292 -17.55 -5.86 3.51
C GLU A 292 -17.95 -7.02 4.41
N TRP A 293 -17.80 -6.89 5.73
CA TRP A 293 -18.25 -7.91 6.67
C TRP A 293 -19.77 -8.14 6.60
N GLU A 294 -20.55 -7.05 6.63
CA GLU A 294 -22.01 -7.12 6.54
C GLU A 294 -22.47 -7.77 5.24
N GLU A 295 -21.89 -7.35 4.10
CA GLU A 295 -22.24 -7.86 2.79
C GLU A 295 -21.78 -9.32 2.58
N THR A 296 -20.57 -9.65 3.01
CA THR A 296 -20.00 -11.01 2.89
C THR A 296 -20.73 -12.03 3.75
N THR A 297 -21.04 -11.71 5.02
CA THR A 297 -21.73 -12.62 5.92
C THR A 297 -23.21 -12.83 5.55
N GLY A 298 -23.74 -11.99 4.66
CA GLY A 298 -25.01 -12.21 3.99
C GLY A 298 -24.97 -13.22 2.83
N LEU A 299 -23.78 -13.58 2.35
CA LEU A 299 -23.58 -14.45 1.18
C LEU A 299 -23.00 -15.82 1.53
N VAL A 300 -22.21 -15.92 2.59
CA VAL A 300 -21.54 -17.15 3.02
C VAL A 300 -21.78 -17.41 4.51
N ASP A 301 -21.69 -18.69 4.93
CA ASP A 301 -21.78 -19.07 6.33
C ASP A 301 -20.44 -18.79 7.04
N VAL A 302 -20.48 -18.11 8.19
CA VAL A 302 -19.31 -17.87 9.04
C VAL A 302 -19.11 -19.05 9.99
N VAL A 303 -17.91 -19.60 10.05
CA VAL A 303 -17.53 -20.70 10.92
C VAL A 303 -16.42 -20.25 11.86
N ASP A 304 -16.67 -20.28 13.16
CA ASP A 304 -15.65 -20.05 14.18
C ASP A 304 -14.88 -21.36 14.44
N LEU A 305 -13.56 -21.23 14.63
CA LEU A 305 -12.77 -22.34 15.18
C LEU A 305 -13.07 -22.50 16.66
N GLU A 306 -13.01 -23.77 17.15
CA GLU A 306 -13.00 -24.01 18.58
C GLU A 306 -11.86 -23.19 19.25
N PRO A 307 -12.06 -22.60 20.46
CA PRO A 307 -11.10 -21.67 21.05
C PRO A 307 -9.65 -22.18 21.08
N GLN A 308 -9.45 -23.45 21.46
CA GLN A 308 -8.12 -24.05 21.48
C GLN A 308 -7.51 -24.18 20.07
N GLN A 309 -8.32 -24.38 19.04
CA GLN A 309 -7.87 -24.47 17.66
C GLN A 309 -7.51 -23.08 17.12
N LEU A 310 -8.26 -22.07 17.53
CA LEU A 310 -7.94 -20.67 17.21
C LEU A 310 -6.60 -20.27 17.83
N ASP A 311 -6.34 -20.60 19.12
CA ASP A 311 -5.06 -20.34 19.77
C ASP A 311 -3.90 -21.01 19.01
N GLN A 312 -4.04 -22.30 18.68
CA GLN A 312 -3.03 -23.03 17.93
C GLN A 312 -2.77 -22.45 16.55
N PHE A 313 -3.82 -22.01 15.86
CA PHE A 313 -3.67 -21.37 14.55
C PHE A 313 -2.97 -20.02 14.67
N THR A 314 -3.31 -19.25 15.71
CA THR A 314 -2.75 -17.93 15.99
C THR A 314 -1.25 -18.02 16.28
N GLU A 315 -0.83 -18.90 17.18
CA GLU A 315 0.60 -19.15 17.44
C GLU A 315 1.32 -19.60 16.16
N LEU A 316 0.72 -20.53 15.41
CA LEU A 316 1.32 -21.10 14.22
C LEU A 316 1.62 -20.03 13.16
N TRP A 317 0.64 -19.20 12.79
CA TRP A 317 0.85 -18.26 11.70
C TRP A 317 1.87 -17.17 12.07
N TYR A 318 1.95 -16.78 13.32
CA TYR A 318 2.91 -15.80 13.81
C TYR A 318 4.35 -16.34 13.77
N GLU A 319 4.57 -17.51 14.34
CA GLU A 319 5.87 -18.19 14.34
C GLU A 319 6.35 -18.52 12.91
N GLU A 320 5.47 -19.06 12.08
CA GLU A 320 5.80 -19.37 10.68
C GLU A 320 6.05 -18.11 9.85
N GLY A 321 5.37 -16.99 10.17
CA GLY A 321 5.60 -15.69 9.54
C GLY A 321 7.04 -15.22 9.76
N TRP A 322 7.52 -15.21 11.00
CA TRP A 322 8.89 -14.83 11.32
C TRP A 322 9.93 -15.80 10.74
N THR A 323 9.69 -17.09 10.86
CA THR A 323 10.57 -18.13 10.34
C THR A 323 10.77 -18.00 8.82
N ALA A 324 9.70 -17.72 8.08
CA ALA A 324 9.74 -17.59 6.63
C ALA A 324 10.65 -16.45 6.14
N LEU A 325 10.75 -15.35 6.88
CA LEU A 325 11.61 -14.23 6.52
C LEU A 325 13.07 -14.67 6.32
N VAL A 326 13.57 -15.50 7.22
CA VAL A 326 14.97 -15.98 7.17
C VAL A 326 15.10 -17.23 6.27
N GLU A 327 14.24 -18.22 6.48
CA GLU A 327 14.41 -19.53 5.85
C GLU A 327 14.03 -19.54 4.36
N LEU A 328 12.93 -18.89 4.00
CA LEU A 328 12.45 -18.87 2.63
C LEU A 328 12.95 -17.66 1.86
N TRP A 329 12.88 -16.47 2.44
CA TRP A 329 13.14 -15.22 1.73
C TRP A 329 14.55 -14.69 1.94
N LYS A 330 15.35 -15.38 2.79
CA LYS A 330 16.78 -15.12 2.98
C LYS A 330 17.08 -13.71 3.50
N ALA A 331 16.16 -13.14 4.27
CA ALA A 331 16.42 -11.92 5.00
C ALA A 331 17.63 -12.08 5.90
N ASP A 332 18.39 -11.01 6.10
CA ASP A 332 19.51 -10.99 7.03
C ASP A 332 19.02 -11.23 8.46
N GLN A 333 19.63 -12.19 9.16
CA GLN A 333 19.20 -12.57 10.51
C GLN A 333 19.33 -11.41 11.50
N ALA A 334 20.40 -10.61 11.40
CA ALA A 334 20.57 -9.49 12.31
C ALA A 334 19.51 -8.39 12.11
N ALA A 335 19.10 -8.18 10.85
CA ALA A 335 17.99 -7.26 10.56
C ALA A 335 16.64 -7.81 11.05
N ILE A 336 16.44 -9.12 11.04
CA ILE A 336 15.23 -9.73 11.62
C ILE A 336 15.26 -9.64 13.14
N ASP A 337 16.40 -9.90 13.78
CA ASP A 337 16.56 -9.75 15.24
C ASP A 337 16.25 -8.29 15.68
N GLU A 338 16.70 -7.30 14.91
CA GLU A 338 16.39 -5.88 15.14
C GLU A 338 14.88 -5.60 15.00
N ALA A 339 14.24 -6.11 13.94
CA ALA A 339 12.79 -5.96 13.77
C ALA A 339 12.01 -6.62 14.91
N GLN A 340 12.44 -7.79 15.37
CA GLN A 340 11.82 -8.49 16.50
C GLN A 340 11.94 -7.69 17.81
N GLU A 341 13.08 -7.02 18.04
CA GLU A 341 13.27 -6.14 19.19
C GLU A 341 12.32 -4.92 19.11
N LEU A 342 12.27 -4.25 17.96
CA LEU A 342 11.42 -3.07 17.72
C LEU A 342 9.91 -3.39 17.76
N LEU A 343 9.53 -4.61 17.42
CA LEU A 343 8.14 -5.08 17.39
C LEU A 343 7.75 -5.90 18.63
N ASP A 344 8.56 -5.86 19.69
CA ASP A 344 8.30 -6.54 20.97
C ASP A 344 8.00 -8.05 20.82
N TYR A 345 8.68 -8.73 19.88
CA TYR A 345 8.44 -10.14 19.55
C TYR A 345 8.31 -11.03 20.79
N ASP A 346 9.22 -10.89 21.77
CA ASP A 346 9.24 -11.70 22.99
C ASP A 346 7.99 -11.50 23.87
N GLU A 347 7.29 -10.36 23.73
CA GLU A 347 6.04 -10.10 24.43
C GLU A 347 4.84 -10.82 23.81
N PHE A 348 4.90 -11.08 22.50
CA PHE A 348 3.83 -11.71 21.73
C PHE A 348 4.05 -13.22 21.55
N ALA A 349 5.28 -13.66 21.30
CA ALA A 349 5.59 -15.06 21.04
C ALA A 349 5.10 -15.99 22.16
N GLY A 350 4.26 -16.97 21.78
CA GLY A 350 3.65 -17.91 22.71
C GLY A 350 2.47 -17.35 23.53
N ASP A 351 1.97 -16.15 23.20
CA ASP A 351 0.76 -15.56 23.78
C ASP A 351 -0.32 -15.34 22.70
N PRO A 352 -1.17 -16.35 22.43
CA PRO A 352 -2.16 -16.27 21.38
C PRO A 352 -3.22 -15.18 21.61
N GLU A 353 -3.46 -14.74 22.87
CA GLU A 353 -4.40 -13.66 23.15
C GLU A 353 -3.87 -12.32 22.61
N LYS A 354 -2.56 -12.06 22.76
CA LYS A 354 -1.92 -10.86 22.21
C LYS A 354 -1.75 -10.93 20.69
N ILE A 355 -1.31 -12.08 20.18
CA ILE A 355 -1.11 -12.27 18.73
C ILE A 355 -2.41 -12.06 17.95
N ARG A 356 -3.58 -12.40 18.51
CA ARG A 356 -4.88 -12.19 17.85
C ARG A 356 -5.19 -10.76 17.52
N ASP A 357 -4.59 -9.82 18.22
CA ASP A 357 -4.82 -8.40 17.99
C ASP A 357 -4.02 -7.88 16.77
N ILE A 358 -2.92 -8.57 16.39
CA ILE A 358 -2.02 -8.14 15.32
C ILE A 358 -2.71 -7.94 13.96
N PRO A 359 -3.61 -8.82 13.49
CA PRO A 359 -4.25 -8.64 12.19
C PRO A 359 -4.98 -7.29 12.01
N CYS A 360 -5.43 -6.70 13.12
CA CYS A 360 -6.09 -5.40 13.13
C CYS A 360 -5.33 -4.32 13.93
N ALA A 361 -4.12 -4.59 14.39
CA ALA A 361 -3.35 -3.68 15.26
C ALA A 361 -3.19 -2.26 14.69
N ALA A 362 -3.06 -2.15 13.37
CA ALA A 362 -2.87 -0.86 12.70
C ALA A 362 -4.05 0.12 12.86
N VAL A 363 -5.22 -0.34 13.30
CA VAL A 363 -6.39 0.50 13.59
C VAL A 363 -6.62 0.69 15.10
N GLY A 364 -5.72 0.16 15.94
CA GLY A 364 -5.72 0.36 17.39
C GLY A 364 -7.02 -0.03 18.08
N ASP A 365 -7.32 0.65 19.18
CA ASP A 365 -8.50 0.39 20.03
C ASP A 365 -9.85 0.59 19.30
N GLU A 366 -9.87 1.27 18.16
CA GLU A 366 -11.09 1.51 17.38
C GLU A 366 -11.71 0.24 16.80
N ALA A 367 -10.88 -0.81 16.60
CA ALA A 367 -11.32 -2.11 16.14
C ALA A 367 -11.68 -3.11 17.25
N ALA A 368 -11.55 -2.72 18.54
CA ALA A 368 -11.63 -3.64 19.67
C ALA A 368 -12.95 -4.45 19.79
N ASP A 369 -14.02 -3.97 19.19
CA ASP A 369 -15.34 -4.62 19.20
C ASP A 369 -15.77 -5.15 17.82
N GLU A 370 -14.88 -5.11 16.83
CA GLU A 370 -15.21 -5.51 15.46
C GLU A 370 -15.11 -7.03 15.25
N PRO A 371 -16.19 -7.67 14.76
CA PRO A 371 -16.24 -9.14 14.65
C PRO A 371 -15.24 -9.70 13.60
N PHE A 372 -14.82 -8.89 12.66
CA PHE A 372 -13.82 -9.26 11.65
C PHE A 372 -12.37 -9.21 12.19
N CYS A 373 -12.15 -8.56 13.33
CA CYS A 373 -10.86 -8.52 14.00
C CYS A 373 -10.77 -9.54 15.16
N TYR A 374 -11.86 -9.75 15.85
CA TYR A 374 -11.89 -10.50 17.11
C TYR A 374 -12.96 -11.60 17.07
N PRO A 375 -12.64 -12.80 16.54
CA PRO A 375 -13.56 -13.91 16.51
C PRO A 375 -14.08 -14.27 17.90
N GLY A 376 -15.42 -14.37 18.02
CA GLY A 376 -16.05 -14.82 19.26
C GLY A 376 -16.29 -13.73 20.32
N LYS A 377 -16.11 -12.46 19.98
CA LYS A 377 -16.57 -11.31 20.79
C LYS A 377 -18.00 -10.91 20.48
#